data_e8a9a427eb8dc0496f5a1c3de9c8c11d
#
_entry.id   e8a9a427eb8dc0496f5a1c3de9c8c11d
#
_cell.length_a   1.000
_cell.length_b   1.000
_cell.length_c   1.000
_cell.angle_alpha   90.00
_cell.angle_beta   90.00
_cell.angle_gamma   90.00
#
_symmetry.space_group_name_H-M   'P 1'
#
loop_
_entity.id
_entity.type
_entity.pdbx_description
1 polymer ?
#
loop_
_entity_poly.entity_id
_entity_poly.type
_entity_poly.pdbx_seq_one_letter_code
_entity_poly.pdbx_strand_id
1 'polypeptide(L)'
;MENYKFYRSWMYDHMYAGRRGLKPIFEEGVKLFITWAFDQECCREEGGVRCPCLKCGCRRIISDPKEVETHLKRKGFKENYWVWTSNGEEMSMNMPETRVNVAYDEQQDSGDEEELPNEKSQKFYELLKEINTPLFEGSSDSKLSMCVRLLAAKSNWNVPDQCLEFFCQMMLDATPTKENLPRSYYDAKRLVMKLGLEITKIDCCIRGCMLFYDNEFGTNDGALEECKFCKSPRYVVRTKAIDRDKKRIAVKSMFYLPIIPRLQRLFASMHSSGTGYSCWPVIVTPYNLPPEMCMTKPYMFLTCLIPGPSSPKAGIDVYLQPLVDDLKRLWIGECTYDISRKQNFNMRAVLMWTINDFPAYAMLSGWGTHGKMGCPHCMDKTKAFTLDKGGKSSWFNCHRRFLPKNHILRKNMNDFRKGIKVTDLPPPRLSSVEVWNMVRDLPKFTDNGKAIRIPGYGDKHNWTKRSIFWDLPYWKDNLLRHNLDVMHIEKNFFDNVFNTVMDVQGKTKDNENARKDMELYCNRKDLELKTLPNGKLLKPKATYSLTPQEAKLMC
;
A
#
# COMPACT_ATOMS: atom_id res chain seq x y z
N MET A 1 5.11 -27.25 -0.65
CA MET A 1 6.35 -27.26 0.15
C MET A 1 6.99 -25.88 0.28
N GLU A 2 7.02 -25.03 -0.75
CA GLU A 2 7.59 -23.66 -0.66
C GLU A 2 6.84 -22.75 0.33
N ASN A 3 5.54 -22.88 0.44
CA ASN A 3 4.74 -22.12 1.42
C ASN A 3 5.15 -22.43 2.87
N TYR A 4 5.35 -23.69 3.22
CA TYR A 4 5.81 -24.07 4.56
C TYR A 4 7.21 -23.52 4.90
N LYS A 5 8.12 -23.47 3.93
CA LYS A 5 9.44 -22.87 4.10
C LYS A 5 9.36 -21.39 4.43
N PHE A 6 8.40 -20.68 3.82
CA PHE A 6 8.20 -19.26 4.08
C PHE A 6 7.63 -19.02 5.49
N TYR A 7 6.53 -19.70 5.85
CA TYR A 7 5.87 -19.51 7.14
C TYR A 7 6.63 -20.06 8.35
N ARG A 8 7.50 -21.04 8.13
CA ARG A 8 8.28 -21.71 9.18
C ARG A 8 9.79 -21.44 9.07
N SER A 9 10.19 -20.40 8.36
CA SER A 9 11.59 -19.98 8.26
C SER A 9 12.25 -19.76 9.62
N TRP A 10 11.47 -19.36 10.63
CA TRP A 10 11.91 -19.23 12.02
C TRP A 10 12.49 -20.53 12.60
N MET A 11 12.07 -21.71 12.16
CA MET A 11 12.56 -23.00 12.67
C MET A 11 14.07 -23.17 12.46
N TYR A 12 14.62 -22.51 11.44
CA TYR A 12 16.04 -22.58 11.06
C TYR A 12 16.78 -21.27 11.33
N ASP A 13 16.10 -20.26 11.85
CA ASP A 13 16.68 -18.99 12.28
C ASP A 13 16.86 -18.96 13.81
N HIS A 14 17.63 -19.90 14.33
CA HIS A 14 17.71 -20.31 15.72
C HIS A 14 18.45 -19.31 16.63
N MET A 15 19.63 -18.81 16.21
CA MET A 15 20.51 -17.99 17.04
C MET A 15 20.97 -16.72 16.35
N TYR A 16 21.31 -15.70 17.13
CA TYR A 16 22.05 -14.54 16.63
C TYR A 16 23.46 -14.94 16.16
N ALA A 17 24.00 -14.18 15.21
CA ALA A 17 25.37 -14.35 14.74
C ALA A 17 26.36 -14.33 15.93
N GLY A 18 27.29 -15.28 15.95
CA GLY A 18 28.24 -15.44 17.06
C GLY A 18 27.70 -16.12 18.31
N ARG A 19 26.59 -16.83 18.22
CA ARG A 19 25.95 -17.60 19.34
C ARG A 19 25.59 -16.75 20.56
N ARG A 20 25.23 -15.50 20.39
CA ARG A 20 24.91 -14.55 21.47
C ARG A 20 23.49 -14.68 22.05
N GLY A 21 22.82 -15.81 21.88
CA GLY A 21 21.48 -16.09 22.41
C GLY A 21 20.50 -16.57 21.37
N LEU A 22 19.35 -17.06 21.84
CA LEU A 22 18.24 -17.49 20.97
C LEU A 22 17.48 -16.26 20.44
N LYS A 23 16.95 -16.37 19.24
CA LYS A 23 16.10 -15.33 18.69
C LYS A 23 14.69 -15.43 19.25
N PRO A 24 14.03 -14.33 19.64
CA PRO A 24 12.66 -14.34 20.18
C PRO A 24 11.66 -15.04 19.26
N ILE A 25 11.75 -14.81 17.95
CA ILE A 25 10.89 -15.44 16.94
C ILE A 25 11.03 -16.97 16.93
N PHE A 26 12.23 -17.50 17.18
CA PHE A 26 12.45 -18.93 17.34
C PHE A 26 11.82 -19.46 18.62
N GLU A 27 11.94 -18.74 19.75
CA GLU A 27 11.35 -19.14 21.02
C GLU A 27 9.83 -19.17 20.99
N GLU A 28 9.21 -18.18 20.35
CA GLU A 28 7.75 -18.12 20.12
C GLU A 28 7.29 -19.27 19.20
N GLY A 29 8.01 -19.49 18.12
CA GLY A 29 7.73 -20.58 17.20
C GLY A 29 7.86 -21.97 17.83
N VAL A 30 8.82 -22.17 18.72
CA VAL A 30 8.94 -23.44 19.49
C VAL A 30 7.71 -23.64 20.39
N LYS A 31 7.22 -22.61 21.06
CA LYS A 31 5.98 -22.69 21.87
C LYS A 31 4.77 -23.03 21.00
N LEU A 32 4.65 -22.37 19.85
CA LEU A 32 3.59 -22.66 18.85
C LEU A 32 3.63 -24.12 18.43
N PHE A 33 4.79 -24.64 18.05
CA PHE A 33 4.96 -26.05 17.67
C PHE A 33 4.52 -26.99 18.79
N ILE A 34 4.95 -26.74 20.04
CA ILE A 34 4.64 -27.59 21.19
C ILE A 34 3.13 -27.60 21.45
N THR A 35 2.50 -26.44 21.51
CA THR A 35 1.05 -26.32 21.73
C THR A 35 0.29 -27.10 20.67
N TRP A 36 0.65 -26.92 19.41
CA TRP A 36 0.01 -27.61 18.29
C TRP A 36 0.26 -29.12 18.32
N ALA A 37 1.51 -29.56 18.55
CA ALA A 37 1.86 -30.98 18.50
C ALA A 37 1.22 -31.80 19.62
N PHE A 38 1.14 -31.27 20.82
CA PHE A 38 0.49 -31.94 21.95
C PHE A 38 -1.04 -31.97 21.83
N ASP A 39 -1.62 -31.15 20.97
CA ASP A 39 -3.05 -31.15 20.67
C ASP A 39 -3.44 -32.17 19.58
N GLN A 40 -2.49 -32.73 18.85
CA GLN A 40 -2.77 -33.71 17.81
C GLN A 40 -3.17 -35.08 18.40
N GLU A 41 -4.18 -35.73 17.79
CA GLU A 41 -4.71 -36.99 18.25
C GLU A 41 -3.65 -38.11 18.26
N CYS A 42 -2.84 -38.22 17.21
CA CYS A 42 -1.74 -39.17 17.12
C CYS A 42 -0.70 -39.00 18.25
N CYS A 43 -0.43 -37.79 18.68
CA CYS A 43 0.51 -37.52 19.77
C CYS A 43 -0.09 -37.85 21.15
N ARG A 44 -1.42 -37.70 21.32
CA ARG A 44 -2.16 -38.15 22.51
C ARG A 44 -2.18 -39.66 22.62
N GLU A 45 -2.43 -40.36 21.52
CA GLU A 45 -2.40 -41.82 21.46
C GLU A 45 -1.02 -42.40 21.72
N GLU A 46 0.04 -41.80 21.19
CA GLU A 46 1.43 -42.20 21.43
C GLU A 46 1.97 -41.81 22.82
N GLY A 47 1.18 -41.07 23.63
CA GLY A 47 1.58 -40.61 24.95
C GLY A 47 2.63 -39.50 24.97
N GLY A 48 2.81 -38.80 23.86
CA GLY A 48 3.73 -37.67 23.76
C GLY A 48 4.09 -37.27 22.31
N VAL A 49 4.94 -36.28 22.19
CA VAL A 49 5.37 -35.70 20.91
C VAL A 49 6.67 -36.36 20.43
N ARG A 50 6.73 -36.74 19.17
CA ARG A 50 7.98 -37.20 18.51
C ARG A 50 8.90 -36.00 18.32
N CYS A 51 9.85 -35.85 19.25
CA CYS A 51 10.72 -34.68 19.34
C CYS A 51 11.52 -34.42 18.05
N PRO A 52 11.29 -33.31 17.34
CA PRO A 52 11.93 -33.03 16.05
C PRO A 52 13.27 -32.32 16.17
N CYS A 53 13.91 -32.32 17.34
CA CYS A 53 15.24 -31.70 17.47
C CYS A 53 16.29 -32.47 16.68
N LEU A 54 17.39 -31.79 16.29
CA LEU A 54 18.52 -32.38 15.54
C LEU A 54 19.04 -33.68 16.14
N LYS A 55 19.00 -33.84 17.48
CA LYS A 55 19.48 -35.06 18.14
C LYS A 55 18.44 -36.17 18.11
N CYS A 56 17.18 -35.87 18.36
CA CYS A 56 16.12 -36.88 18.44
C CYS A 56 15.58 -37.30 17.07
N GLY A 57 15.56 -36.40 16.10
CA GLY A 57 15.18 -36.68 14.71
C GLY A 57 13.79 -37.28 14.51
N CYS A 58 12.83 -36.97 15.40
CA CYS A 58 11.49 -37.56 15.48
C CYS A 58 11.45 -39.06 15.86
N ARG A 59 12.51 -39.64 16.40
CA ARG A 59 12.57 -41.06 16.82
C ARG A 59 12.17 -41.25 18.30
N ARG A 60 12.32 -40.22 19.14
CA ARG A 60 12.02 -40.26 20.57
C ARG A 60 10.70 -39.57 20.84
N ILE A 61 9.79 -40.26 21.50
CA ILE A 61 8.55 -39.71 22.04
C ILE A 61 8.84 -39.11 23.41
N ILE A 62 8.37 -37.89 23.65
CA ILE A 62 8.56 -37.15 24.89
C ILE A 62 7.19 -36.66 25.35
N SER A 63 6.81 -37.05 26.56
CA SER A 63 5.51 -36.69 27.17
C SER A 63 5.51 -35.31 27.88
N ASP A 64 6.71 -34.80 28.26
CA ASP A 64 6.81 -33.50 28.92
C ASP A 64 7.06 -32.38 27.89
N PRO A 65 6.14 -31.42 27.74
CA PRO A 65 6.30 -30.25 26.86
C PRO A 65 7.58 -29.46 27.14
N LYS A 66 7.99 -29.33 28.42
CA LYS A 66 9.20 -28.59 28.80
C LYS A 66 10.49 -29.29 28.36
N GLU A 67 10.49 -30.61 28.36
CA GLU A 67 11.62 -31.37 27.84
C GLU A 67 11.77 -31.20 26.32
N VAL A 68 10.66 -31.20 25.57
CA VAL A 68 10.65 -30.90 24.12
C VAL A 68 11.16 -29.48 23.85
N GLU A 69 10.69 -28.50 24.62
CA GLU A 69 11.12 -27.11 24.51
C GLU A 69 12.63 -26.98 24.74
N THR A 70 13.14 -27.62 25.78
CA THR A 70 14.58 -27.63 26.12
C THR A 70 15.41 -28.24 25.02
N HIS A 71 14.93 -29.34 24.42
CA HIS A 71 15.62 -30.01 23.31
C HIS A 71 15.69 -29.11 22.07
N LEU A 72 14.59 -28.46 21.71
CA LEU A 72 14.52 -27.57 20.55
C LEU A 72 15.35 -26.30 20.75
N LYS A 73 15.28 -25.70 21.91
CA LYS A 73 16.08 -24.51 22.26
C LYS A 73 17.59 -24.80 22.26
N ARG A 74 18.02 -26.00 22.64
CA ARG A 74 19.44 -26.38 22.67
C ARG A 74 19.98 -26.84 21.33
N LYS A 75 19.17 -27.49 20.50
CA LYS A 75 19.64 -28.22 19.32
C LYS A 75 19.04 -27.74 18.00
N GLY A 76 17.98 -26.92 18.04
CA GLY A 76 17.21 -26.55 16.86
C GLY A 76 16.40 -27.72 16.29
N PHE A 77 15.64 -27.45 15.24
CA PHE A 77 14.88 -28.47 14.52
C PHE A 77 15.78 -29.29 13.59
N LYS A 78 15.40 -30.54 13.30
CA LYS A 78 16.06 -31.36 12.29
C LYS A 78 15.91 -30.72 10.90
N GLU A 79 16.87 -30.89 10.03
CA GLU A 79 16.89 -30.31 8.68
C GLU A 79 15.69 -30.75 7.85
N ASN A 80 15.15 -29.84 7.02
CA ASN A 80 14.04 -30.07 6.10
C ASN A 80 12.72 -30.56 6.74
N TYR A 81 12.50 -30.29 8.02
CA TYR A 81 11.26 -30.65 8.72
C TYR A 81 10.20 -29.54 8.65
N TRP A 82 9.95 -29.03 7.45
CA TRP A 82 9.02 -27.94 7.20
C TRP A 82 7.54 -28.33 7.41
N VAL A 83 7.20 -29.61 7.22
CA VAL A 83 5.89 -30.18 7.49
C VAL A 83 6.02 -31.13 8.67
N TRP A 84 5.18 -31.00 9.68
CA TRP A 84 5.32 -31.72 10.96
C TRP A 84 4.69 -33.12 10.89
N THR A 85 4.94 -33.82 9.80
CA THR A 85 4.34 -35.12 9.47
C THR A 85 4.53 -36.19 10.54
N SER A 86 5.65 -36.17 11.28
CA SER A 86 5.88 -37.10 12.38
C SER A 86 5.03 -36.82 13.61
N ASN A 87 4.29 -35.72 13.64
CA ASN A 87 3.42 -35.30 14.73
C ASN A 87 1.99 -35.02 14.25
N GLY A 88 1.56 -35.67 13.15
CA GLY A 88 0.17 -35.67 12.71
C GLY A 88 -0.21 -34.63 11.65
N GLU A 89 0.74 -33.85 11.15
CA GLU A 89 0.44 -32.94 10.03
C GLU A 89 0.42 -33.72 8.71
N GLU A 90 -0.72 -33.77 8.06
CA GLU A 90 -0.86 -34.39 6.75
C GLU A 90 -0.29 -33.49 5.66
N MET A 91 0.38 -34.07 4.66
CA MET A 91 0.74 -33.37 3.43
C MET A 91 -0.50 -33.20 2.54
N SER A 92 -1.46 -32.39 3.00
CA SER A 92 -2.59 -32.05 2.15
C SER A 92 -2.21 -30.92 1.23
N MET A 93 -2.59 -31.01 -0.04
CA MET A 93 -2.49 -29.92 -1.03
C MET A 93 -3.50 -28.81 -0.76
N ASN A 94 -4.30 -28.95 0.30
CA ASN A 94 -5.30 -28.00 0.75
C ASN A 94 -4.79 -27.26 1.99
N MET A 95 -4.89 -25.94 1.97
CA MET A 95 -4.50 -25.07 3.07
C MET A 95 -5.27 -25.38 4.35
N PRO A 96 -4.64 -25.35 5.54
CA PRO A 96 -5.36 -25.44 6.80
C PRO A 96 -6.23 -24.20 7.00
N GLU A 97 -7.52 -24.41 7.20
CA GLU A 97 -8.46 -23.38 7.66
C GLU A 97 -8.05 -22.91 9.06
N THR A 98 -7.48 -21.74 9.16
CA THR A 98 -7.33 -21.10 10.45
C THR A 98 -8.69 -20.49 10.83
N ARG A 99 -9.45 -21.21 11.66
CA ARG A 99 -10.68 -20.68 12.26
C ARG A 99 -10.31 -19.49 13.15
N VAL A 100 -10.50 -18.30 12.63
CA VAL A 100 -10.62 -17.10 13.46
C VAL A 100 -12.05 -17.06 13.96
N ASN A 101 -12.26 -17.38 15.25
CA ASN A 101 -13.53 -17.16 15.90
C ASN A 101 -13.78 -15.65 16.00
N VAL A 102 -14.44 -15.10 15.01
CA VAL A 102 -15.15 -13.84 15.14
C VAL A 102 -16.53 -14.22 15.69
N ALA A 103 -16.85 -13.71 16.87
CA ALA A 103 -18.16 -13.91 17.48
C ALA A 103 -19.23 -13.33 16.53
N TYR A 104 -19.96 -14.21 15.87
CA TYR A 104 -21.22 -13.89 15.20
C TYR A 104 -22.34 -14.37 16.10
N ASP A 105 -23.33 -13.51 16.23
CA ASP A 105 -24.59 -13.78 16.90
C ASP A 105 -25.21 -15.07 16.32
N GLU A 106 -25.48 -16.05 17.19
CA GLU A 106 -26.04 -17.35 16.81
C GLU A 106 -27.49 -17.18 16.36
N GLN A 107 -27.71 -17.12 15.06
CA GLN A 107 -29.00 -17.50 14.49
C GLN A 107 -28.94 -18.95 13.99
N GLN A 108 -29.86 -19.75 14.48
CA GLN A 108 -29.99 -21.17 14.32
C GLN A 108 -29.84 -21.64 12.86
N ASP A 109 -28.92 -22.59 12.71
CA ASP A 109 -28.67 -23.38 11.53
C ASP A 109 -29.87 -24.27 11.17
N SER A 110 -30.41 -24.09 9.98
CA SER A 110 -31.38 -24.98 9.37
C SER A 110 -30.84 -25.44 8.01
N GLY A 111 -30.26 -26.66 7.99
CA GLY A 111 -30.09 -27.50 6.81
C GLY A 111 -29.14 -26.97 5.73
N ASP A 112 -27.96 -27.60 5.62
CA ASP A 112 -26.95 -27.40 4.57
C ASP A 112 -27.49 -27.76 3.17
N GLU A 113 -28.26 -26.90 2.54
CA GLU A 113 -28.41 -26.91 1.08
C GLU A 113 -27.31 -26.04 0.49
N GLU A 114 -26.35 -26.63 -0.25
CA GLU A 114 -25.31 -25.89 -0.99
C GLU A 114 -25.99 -24.93 -1.97
N GLU A 115 -25.86 -23.61 -1.74
CA GLU A 115 -26.38 -22.63 -2.67
C GLU A 115 -25.59 -22.65 -3.99
N LEU A 116 -26.32 -22.57 -5.11
CA LEU A 116 -25.68 -22.42 -6.41
C LEU A 116 -25.01 -21.02 -6.50
N PRO A 117 -23.79 -20.96 -7.09
CA PRO A 117 -23.14 -19.68 -7.36
C PRO A 117 -24.07 -18.74 -8.12
N ASN A 118 -24.05 -17.45 -7.80
CA ASN A 118 -24.79 -16.46 -8.58
C ASN A 118 -24.31 -16.47 -10.05
N GLU A 119 -25.16 -15.98 -10.97
CA GLU A 119 -24.92 -16.06 -12.43
C GLU A 119 -23.54 -15.51 -12.84
N LYS A 120 -23.07 -14.43 -12.19
CA LYS A 120 -21.75 -13.85 -12.45
C LYS A 120 -20.62 -14.78 -12.03
N SER A 121 -20.74 -15.42 -10.86
CA SER A 121 -19.75 -16.36 -10.35
C SER A 121 -19.75 -17.65 -11.17
N GLN A 122 -20.91 -18.16 -11.55
CA GLN A 122 -21.02 -19.36 -12.38
C GLN A 122 -20.31 -19.17 -13.73
N LYS A 123 -20.59 -18.09 -14.45
CA LYS A 123 -19.90 -17.73 -15.70
C LYS A 123 -18.38 -17.59 -15.51
N PHE A 124 -17.94 -17.08 -14.37
CA PHE A 124 -16.52 -16.96 -14.06
C PHE A 124 -15.86 -18.33 -13.82
N TYR A 125 -16.51 -19.25 -13.08
CA TYR A 125 -15.99 -20.60 -12.86
C TYR A 125 -15.97 -21.45 -14.13
N GLU A 126 -16.99 -21.33 -14.98
CA GLU A 126 -17.01 -21.97 -16.30
C GLU A 126 -15.83 -21.49 -17.17
N LEU A 127 -15.59 -20.17 -17.18
CA LEU A 127 -14.45 -19.59 -17.87
C LEU A 127 -13.11 -20.05 -17.29
N LEU A 128 -12.98 -20.08 -15.95
CA LEU A 128 -11.77 -20.59 -15.28
C LEU A 128 -11.49 -22.04 -15.65
N LYS A 129 -12.51 -22.86 -15.69
CA LYS A 129 -12.40 -24.28 -16.11
C LYS A 129 -11.93 -24.38 -17.56
N GLU A 130 -12.54 -23.61 -18.46
CA GLU A 130 -12.16 -23.57 -19.89
C GLU A 130 -10.69 -23.16 -20.09
N ILE A 131 -10.23 -22.15 -19.40
CA ILE A 131 -8.88 -21.61 -19.63
C ILE A 131 -7.76 -22.34 -18.86
N ASN A 132 -8.11 -23.10 -17.81
CA ASN A 132 -7.18 -23.97 -17.10
C ASN A 132 -7.03 -25.35 -17.76
N THR A 133 -7.73 -25.59 -18.88
CA THR A 133 -7.56 -26.82 -19.65
C THR A 133 -6.10 -26.98 -20.08
N PRO A 134 -5.45 -28.14 -19.89
CA PRO A 134 -4.11 -28.42 -20.38
C PRO A 134 -3.99 -28.19 -21.88
N LEU A 135 -2.84 -27.76 -22.37
CA LEU A 135 -2.61 -27.54 -23.81
C LEU A 135 -2.81 -28.81 -24.62
N PHE A 136 -2.38 -29.95 -24.08
CA PHE A 136 -2.56 -31.30 -24.59
C PHE A 136 -2.44 -32.30 -23.45
N GLU A 137 -2.81 -33.54 -23.65
CA GLU A 137 -2.72 -34.60 -22.63
C GLU A 137 -1.27 -34.77 -22.14
N GLY A 138 -1.07 -34.64 -20.83
CA GLY A 138 0.26 -34.67 -20.19
C GLY A 138 0.99 -33.32 -20.14
N SER A 139 0.43 -32.23 -20.68
CA SER A 139 1.02 -30.91 -20.57
C SER A 139 0.91 -30.35 -19.14
N SER A 140 2.03 -29.84 -18.61
CA SER A 140 2.05 -29.07 -17.37
C SER A 140 1.53 -27.65 -17.53
N ASP A 141 1.41 -27.15 -18.76
CA ASP A 141 0.95 -25.81 -19.10
C ASP A 141 -0.52 -25.84 -19.53
N SER A 142 -1.27 -24.83 -19.08
CA SER A 142 -2.66 -24.62 -19.49
C SER A 142 -2.76 -23.55 -20.56
N LYS A 143 -3.91 -23.45 -21.21
CA LYS A 143 -4.26 -22.37 -22.13
C LYS A 143 -3.99 -20.98 -21.52
N LEU A 144 -4.35 -20.79 -20.26
CA LEU A 144 -4.10 -19.54 -19.55
C LEU A 144 -2.60 -19.29 -19.34
N SER A 145 -1.84 -20.30 -18.88
CA SER A 145 -0.40 -20.11 -18.62
C SER A 145 0.35 -19.68 -19.88
N MET A 146 0.00 -20.25 -21.02
CA MET A 146 0.59 -19.88 -22.31
C MET A 146 0.21 -18.45 -22.71
N CYS A 147 -1.06 -18.07 -22.57
CA CYS A 147 -1.49 -16.70 -22.85
C CYS A 147 -0.76 -15.66 -21.98
N VAL A 148 -0.61 -15.96 -20.68
CA VAL A 148 0.10 -15.08 -19.75
C VAL A 148 1.59 -14.97 -20.12
N ARG A 149 2.24 -16.07 -20.50
CA ARG A 149 3.65 -16.05 -20.96
C ARG A 149 3.84 -15.20 -22.21
N LEU A 150 2.94 -15.27 -23.18
CA LEU A 150 2.99 -14.42 -24.39
C LEU A 150 2.83 -12.93 -24.03
N LEU A 151 1.88 -12.60 -23.14
CA LEU A 151 1.70 -11.23 -22.69
C LEU A 151 2.91 -10.72 -21.89
N ALA A 152 3.49 -11.57 -21.06
CA ALA A 152 4.70 -11.27 -20.29
C ALA A 152 5.92 -11.05 -21.20
N ALA A 153 6.09 -11.86 -22.25
CA ALA A 153 7.17 -11.68 -23.23
C ALA A 153 7.08 -10.29 -23.91
N LYS A 154 5.89 -9.86 -24.31
CA LYS A 154 5.71 -8.50 -24.84
C LYS A 154 6.03 -7.43 -23.82
N SER A 155 5.54 -7.57 -22.60
CA SER A 155 5.71 -6.58 -21.55
C SER A 155 7.16 -6.46 -21.09
N ASN A 156 7.84 -7.59 -20.87
CA ASN A 156 9.18 -7.61 -20.28
C ASN A 156 10.29 -7.30 -21.28
N TRP A 157 10.11 -7.70 -22.54
CA TRP A 157 11.15 -7.58 -23.58
C TRP A 157 10.73 -6.73 -24.78
N ASN A 158 9.55 -6.07 -24.71
CA ASN A 158 9.02 -5.23 -25.78
C ASN A 158 9.03 -5.90 -27.16
N VAL A 159 8.68 -7.20 -27.19
CA VAL A 159 8.68 -8.01 -28.42
C VAL A 159 7.66 -7.42 -29.41
N PRO A 160 8.01 -7.21 -30.69
CA PRO A 160 7.08 -6.73 -31.70
C PRO A 160 5.89 -7.66 -31.90
N ASP A 161 4.70 -7.12 -32.24
CA ASP A 161 3.48 -7.91 -32.43
C ASP A 161 3.67 -8.99 -33.51
N GLN A 162 4.34 -8.65 -34.61
CA GLN A 162 4.64 -9.59 -35.70
C GLN A 162 5.50 -10.78 -35.23
N CYS A 163 6.44 -10.55 -34.30
CA CYS A 163 7.25 -11.61 -33.74
C CYS A 163 6.43 -12.53 -32.82
N LEU A 164 5.51 -11.97 -32.06
CA LEU A 164 4.59 -12.76 -31.22
C LEU A 164 3.60 -13.57 -32.06
N GLU A 165 3.09 -13.02 -33.15
CA GLU A 165 2.27 -13.77 -34.10
C GLU A 165 3.04 -14.95 -34.72
N PHE A 166 4.30 -14.73 -35.09
CA PHE A 166 5.18 -15.81 -35.56
C PHE A 166 5.36 -16.91 -34.51
N PHE A 167 5.59 -16.55 -33.24
CA PHE A 167 5.69 -17.52 -32.16
C PHE A 167 4.38 -18.28 -31.93
N CYS A 168 3.23 -17.62 -32.00
CA CYS A 168 1.94 -18.28 -31.92
C CYS A 168 1.78 -19.31 -33.03
N GLN A 169 2.10 -18.94 -34.26
CA GLN A 169 2.01 -19.85 -35.41
C GLN A 169 2.98 -21.04 -35.26
N MET A 170 4.23 -20.78 -34.86
CA MET A 170 5.22 -21.84 -34.64
C MET A 170 4.77 -22.84 -33.58
N MET A 171 4.16 -22.37 -32.48
CA MET A 171 3.59 -23.25 -31.44
C MET A 171 2.42 -24.05 -31.96
N LEU A 172 1.52 -23.47 -32.77
CA LEU A 172 0.40 -24.15 -33.41
C LEU A 172 0.87 -25.25 -34.35
N ASP A 173 1.96 -25.02 -35.08
CA ASP A 173 2.52 -25.98 -36.04
C ASP A 173 3.25 -27.12 -35.33
N ALA A 174 3.88 -26.85 -34.21
CA ALA A 174 4.64 -27.82 -33.42
C ALA A 174 3.77 -28.69 -32.47
N THR A 175 2.50 -28.32 -32.23
CA THR A 175 1.65 -28.99 -31.23
C THR A 175 0.57 -29.82 -31.92
N PRO A 176 0.40 -31.11 -31.51
CA PRO A 176 -0.59 -32.01 -32.11
C PRO A 176 -2.03 -31.53 -31.94
N THR A 177 -2.34 -30.97 -30.77
CA THR A 177 -3.69 -30.48 -30.41
C THR A 177 -3.71 -28.96 -30.42
N LYS A 178 -4.39 -28.37 -31.39
CA LYS A 178 -4.36 -26.90 -31.65
C LYS A 178 -5.45 -26.12 -30.91
N GLU A 179 -6.45 -26.80 -30.34
CA GLU A 179 -7.66 -26.17 -29.79
C GLU A 179 -7.40 -25.32 -28.56
N ASN A 180 -6.42 -25.67 -27.74
CA ASN A 180 -6.10 -25.01 -26.48
C ASN A 180 -4.94 -24.00 -26.60
N LEU A 181 -4.41 -23.77 -27.79
CA LEU A 181 -3.39 -22.76 -28.04
C LEU A 181 -4.01 -21.45 -28.54
N PRO A 182 -3.49 -20.28 -28.11
CA PRO A 182 -3.91 -19.01 -28.67
C PRO A 182 -3.47 -18.92 -30.15
N ARG A 183 -4.41 -18.57 -31.03
CA ARG A 183 -4.13 -18.42 -32.46
C ARG A 183 -3.31 -17.18 -32.80
N SER A 184 -3.35 -16.19 -31.92
CA SER A 184 -2.67 -14.92 -32.08
C SER A 184 -2.38 -14.27 -30.72
N TYR A 185 -1.48 -13.29 -30.72
CA TYR A 185 -1.29 -12.42 -29.55
C TYR A 185 -2.59 -11.72 -29.13
N TYR A 186 -3.41 -11.33 -30.10
CA TYR A 186 -4.69 -10.69 -29.85
C TYR A 186 -5.68 -11.66 -29.16
N ASP A 187 -5.71 -12.93 -29.56
CA ASP A 187 -6.52 -13.96 -28.92
C ASP A 187 -6.07 -14.22 -27.48
N ALA A 188 -4.76 -14.31 -27.23
CA ALA A 188 -4.20 -14.45 -25.90
C ALA A 188 -4.63 -13.27 -24.99
N LYS A 189 -4.51 -12.05 -25.51
CA LYS A 189 -4.94 -10.83 -24.82
C LYS A 189 -6.45 -10.84 -24.52
N ARG A 190 -7.27 -11.19 -25.50
CA ARG A 190 -8.73 -11.27 -25.37
C ARG A 190 -9.14 -12.30 -24.33
N LEU A 191 -8.49 -13.45 -24.30
CA LEU A 191 -8.77 -14.50 -23.32
C LEU A 191 -8.46 -14.04 -21.89
N VAL A 192 -7.30 -13.46 -21.66
CA VAL A 192 -6.92 -12.94 -20.35
C VAL A 192 -7.83 -11.79 -19.91
N MET A 193 -8.27 -10.95 -20.84
CA MET A 193 -9.25 -9.89 -20.54
C MET A 193 -10.63 -10.43 -20.13
N LYS A 194 -11.07 -11.58 -20.70
CA LYS A 194 -12.33 -12.25 -20.31
C LYS A 194 -12.31 -12.70 -18.84
N LEU A 195 -11.15 -12.94 -18.25
CA LEU A 195 -11.02 -13.20 -16.81
C LEU A 195 -11.50 -12.03 -15.94
N GLY A 196 -12.07 -10.97 -16.58
CA GLY A 196 -12.70 -9.82 -15.94
C GLY A 196 -11.70 -8.97 -15.16
N LEU A 197 -10.45 -8.98 -15.58
CA LEU A 197 -9.52 -7.88 -15.32
C LEU A 197 -9.90 -6.73 -16.26
N GLU A 198 -11.21 -6.44 -16.37
CA GLU A 198 -11.69 -5.34 -17.18
C GLU A 198 -10.95 -4.06 -16.78
N ILE A 199 -10.31 -3.49 -17.77
CA ILE A 199 -9.69 -2.18 -17.67
C ILE A 199 -10.63 -1.22 -18.35
N THR A 200 -11.29 -0.38 -17.59
CA THR A 200 -12.14 0.67 -18.13
C THR A 200 -11.25 1.85 -18.53
N LYS A 201 -11.19 2.12 -19.84
CA LYS A 201 -10.52 3.31 -20.34
C LYS A 201 -11.48 4.49 -20.29
N ILE A 202 -11.22 5.46 -19.40
CA ILE A 202 -12.03 6.66 -19.23
C ILE A 202 -11.29 7.84 -19.84
N ASP A 203 -11.94 8.55 -20.76
CA ASP A 203 -11.37 9.75 -21.34
C ASP A 203 -11.39 10.90 -20.34
N CYS A 204 -10.33 11.71 -20.32
CA CYS A 204 -10.16 12.83 -19.40
C CYS A 204 -9.89 14.12 -20.15
N CYS A 205 -10.30 15.24 -19.59
CA CYS A 205 -9.89 16.55 -20.06
C CYS A 205 -8.35 16.66 -20.00
N ILE A 206 -7.73 17.22 -21.05
CA ILE A 206 -6.27 17.43 -21.11
C ILE A 206 -5.72 18.18 -19.91
N ARG A 207 -6.51 19.11 -19.36
CA ARG A 207 -6.18 19.91 -18.17
C ARG A 207 -6.60 19.25 -16.84
N GLY A 208 -7.21 18.04 -16.89
CA GLY A 208 -7.68 17.33 -15.71
C GLY A 208 -8.90 17.92 -15.03
N CYS A 209 -9.72 18.70 -15.72
CA CYS A 209 -10.90 19.36 -15.15
C CYS A 209 -12.04 18.38 -14.87
N MET A 210 -12.22 17.36 -15.72
CA MET A 210 -13.31 16.38 -15.64
C MET A 210 -12.94 15.07 -16.31
N LEU A 211 -13.70 14.02 -16.01
CA LEU A 211 -13.78 12.78 -16.78
C LEU A 211 -14.98 12.83 -17.72
N PHE A 212 -14.87 12.13 -18.86
CA PHE A 212 -15.96 11.95 -19.80
C PHE A 212 -16.55 10.55 -19.56
N TYR A 213 -17.43 10.42 -18.57
CA TYR A 213 -18.09 9.16 -18.22
C TYR A 213 -19.44 9.39 -17.54
N ASP A 214 -20.27 8.37 -17.56
CA ASP A 214 -21.56 8.33 -16.89
C ASP A 214 -21.50 7.42 -15.69
N ASN A 215 -22.24 7.74 -14.63
CA ASN A 215 -22.39 6.88 -13.46
C ASN A 215 -23.81 6.96 -12.87
N GLU A 216 -24.14 5.99 -12.03
CA GLU A 216 -25.45 5.88 -11.37
C GLU A 216 -25.69 6.95 -10.27
N PHE A 217 -24.67 7.71 -9.91
CA PHE A 217 -24.73 8.76 -8.88
C PHE A 217 -24.87 10.17 -9.44
N GLY A 218 -25.21 10.31 -10.74
CA GLY A 218 -25.61 11.57 -11.36
C GLY A 218 -24.56 12.25 -12.24
N THR A 219 -23.47 11.59 -12.58
CA THR A 219 -22.53 12.10 -13.60
C THR A 219 -22.95 11.57 -14.98
N ASN A 220 -23.31 12.47 -15.90
CA ASN A 220 -23.78 12.16 -17.25
C ASN A 220 -22.94 12.90 -18.32
N ASP A 221 -21.62 12.86 -18.17
CA ASP A 221 -20.68 13.59 -19.02
C ASP A 221 -20.08 12.73 -20.14
N GLY A 222 -20.48 11.47 -20.26
CA GLY A 222 -19.93 10.49 -21.19
C GLY A 222 -20.15 10.82 -22.67
N ALA A 223 -21.24 11.53 -23.00
CA ALA A 223 -21.56 11.94 -24.36
C ALA A 223 -20.85 13.23 -24.81
N LEU A 224 -20.22 13.98 -23.91
CA LEU A 224 -19.61 15.27 -24.21
C LEU A 224 -18.37 15.10 -25.10
N GLU A 225 -18.22 15.98 -26.10
CA GLU A 225 -17.06 16.04 -27.00
C GLU A 225 -16.04 17.11 -26.59
N GLU A 226 -16.41 18.02 -25.69
CA GLU A 226 -15.52 19.03 -25.12
C GLU A 226 -15.70 19.13 -23.59
N CYS A 227 -14.67 19.62 -22.93
CA CYS A 227 -14.73 19.83 -21.49
C CYS A 227 -15.72 20.95 -21.13
N LYS A 228 -16.70 20.66 -20.28
CA LYS A 228 -17.72 21.65 -19.84
C LYS A 228 -17.09 22.85 -19.11
N PHE A 229 -15.92 22.70 -18.50
CA PHE A 229 -15.24 23.76 -17.73
C PHE A 229 -14.27 24.61 -18.56
N CYS A 230 -13.37 23.98 -19.33
CA CYS A 230 -12.30 24.69 -20.02
C CYS A 230 -12.40 24.66 -21.55
N LYS A 231 -13.46 24.06 -22.09
CA LYS A 231 -13.76 23.96 -23.52
C LYS A 231 -12.67 23.25 -24.34
N SER A 232 -11.75 22.55 -23.68
CA SER A 232 -10.75 21.74 -24.40
C SER A 232 -11.41 20.54 -25.06
N PRO A 233 -11.00 20.16 -26.33
CA PRO A 233 -11.60 19.05 -27.02
C PRO A 233 -11.26 17.72 -26.34
N ARG A 234 -12.21 16.77 -26.38
CA ARG A 234 -12.02 15.38 -25.91
C ARG A 234 -11.11 14.59 -26.83
N TYR A 235 -11.25 14.80 -28.14
CA TYR A 235 -10.56 14.01 -29.15
C TYR A 235 -9.48 14.81 -29.86
N VAL A 236 -8.46 14.11 -30.35
CA VAL A 236 -7.41 14.69 -31.19
C VAL A 236 -8.03 15.20 -32.50
N VAL A 237 -7.76 16.47 -32.83
CA VAL A 237 -8.21 17.08 -34.08
C VAL A 237 -7.41 16.46 -35.23
N ARG A 238 -8.09 15.85 -36.19
CA ARG A 238 -7.48 15.27 -37.38
C ARG A 238 -7.49 16.26 -38.52
N THR A 239 -6.33 16.49 -39.12
CA THR A 239 -6.13 17.49 -40.19
C THR A 239 -6.37 16.94 -41.60
N LYS A 240 -6.52 15.61 -41.77
CA LYS A 240 -6.72 15.00 -43.09
C LYS A 240 -8.10 14.39 -43.26
N ALA A 241 -8.77 14.68 -44.36
CA ALA A 241 -10.14 14.26 -44.70
C ALA A 241 -10.33 12.74 -44.91
N ILE A 242 -9.25 12.00 -45.12
CA ILE A 242 -9.24 10.56 -45.47
C ILE A 242 -9.57 9.63 -44.26
N ASP A 243 -9.65 10.15 -43.05
CA ASP A 243 -9.73 9.36 -41.81
C ASP A 243 -11.10 9.41 -41.09
N ARG A 244 -12.18 9.70 -41.81
CA ARG A 244 -13.53 9.85 -41.22
C ARG A 244 -14.07 8.57 -40.58
N ASP A 245 -13.68 7.40 -41.07
CA ASP A 245 -14.16 6.09 -40.60
C ASP A 245 -13.31 5.47 -39.48
N LYS A 246 -12.18 6.06 -39.14
CA LYS A 246 -11.33 5.54 -38.05
C LYS A 246 -11.81 5.99 -36.70
N LYS A 247 -11.78 5.07 -35.71
CA LYS A 247 -12.11 5.32 -34.29
C LYS A 247 -11.43 6.59 -33.77
N ARG A 248 -12.19 7.51 -33.18
CA ARG A 248 -11.68 8.74 -32.58
C ARG A 248 -10.69 8.40 -31.42
N ILE A 249 -9.61 9.15 -31.34
CA ILE A 249 -8.58 8.97 -30.31
C ILE A 249 -8.71 10.11 -29.30
N ALA A 250 -8.92 9.77 -28.02
CA ALA A 250 -8.97 10.75 -26.95
C ALA A 250 -7.60 11.44 -26.77
N VAL A 251 -7.60 12.73 -26.46
CA VAL A 251 -6.38 13.50 -26.18
C VAL A 251 -5.68 13.00 -24.92
N LYS A 252 -6.46 12.62 -23.92
CA LYS A 252 -5.98 12.06 -22.65
C LYS A 252 -6.97 11.03 -22.14
N SER A 253 -6.47 9.92 -21.61
CA SER A 253 -7.29 8.87 -21.01
C SER A 253 -6.61 8.34 -19.77
N MET A 254 -7.38 7.88 -18.79
CA MET A 254 -6.93 7.10 -17.67
C MET A 254 -7.39 5.65 -17.80
N PHE A 255 -6.69 4.76 -17.13
CA PHE A 255 -7.11 3.37 -16.96
C PHE A 255 -7.66 3.20 -15.54
N TYR A 256 -8.93 2.87 -15.46
CA TYR A 256 -9.60 2.50 -14.24
C TYR A 256 -9.76 0.98 -14.19
N LEU A 257 -9.42 0.40 -13.07
CA LEU A 257 -9.48 -1.03 -12.82
C LEU A 257 -10.51 -1.25 -11.69
N PRO A 258 -11.78 -1.60 -12.03
CA PRO A 258 -12.85 -1.72 -11.05
C PRO A 258 -12.47 -2.60 -9.87
N ILE A 259 -12.68 -2.11 -8.65
CA ILE A 259 -12.26 -2.80 -7.42
C ILE A 259 -13.18 -3.98 -7.09
N ILE A 260 -14.48 -3.87 -7.41
CA ILE A 260 -15.48 -4.88 -7.09
C ILE A 260 -15.14 -6.25 -7.71
N PRO A 261 -14.89 -6.37 -9.03
CA PRO A 261 -14.47 -7.65 -9.62
C PRO A 261 -13.17 -8.18 -9.04
N ARG A 262 -12.27 -7.30 -8.55
CA ARG A 262 -11.00 -7.71 -7.94
C ARG A 262 -11.19 -8.26 -6.55
N LEU A 263 -12.03 -7.64 -5.73
CA LEU A 263 -12.41 -8.18 -4.43
C LEU A 263 -13.13 -9.52 -4.58
N GLN A 264 -14.08 -9.63 -5.51
CA GLN A 264 -14.77 -10.88 -5.80
C GLN A 264 -13.81 -12.00 -6.20
N ARG A 265 -12.69 -11.66 -6.87
CA ARG A 265 -11.65 -12.61 -7.28
C ARG A 265 -10.59 -12.88 -6.25
N LEU A 266 -10.39 -12.00 -5.28
CA LEU A 266 -9.56 -12.30 -4.13
C LEU A 266 -10.02 -13.60 -3.46
N PHE A 267 -11.33 -13.82 -3.41
CA PHE A 267 -11.91 -15.08 -2.94
C PHE A 267 -11.75 -16.24 -3.94
N ALA A 268 -11.14 -16.01 -5.11
CA ALA A 268 -11.01 -16.99 -6.19
C ALA A 268 -9.60 -17.25 -6.76
N SER A 269 -8.58 -16.36 -6.72
CA SER A 269 -7.16 -16.67 -7.14
C SER A 269 -6.18 -15.48 -7.18
N MET A 270 -4.87 -15.71 -7.51
CA MET A 270 -3.74 -14.76 -7.38
C MET A 270 -2.78 -14.65 -8.59
N HIS A 271 -2.18 -13.45 -8.81
CA HIS A 271 -0.84 -12.98 -9.34
C HIS A 271 -0.80 -12.06 -10.59
N SER A 272 0.29 -11.37 -10.87
CA SER A 272 0.97 -10.08 -10.67
C SER A 272 1.80 -9.56 -11.88
N SER A 273 2.25 -8.29 -11.83
CA SER A 273 3.47 -7.52 -12.22
C SER A 273 3.60 -6.73 -13.56
N GLY A 274 4.34 -5.60 -13.50
CA GLY A 274 4.43 -4.48 -14.36
C GLY A 274 5.76 -3.89 -14.83
N THR A 275 5.84 -2.75 -15.55
CA THR A 275 7.00 -1.85 -15.75
C THR A 275 6.64 -0.42 -16.15
N GLY A 276 7.62 0.49 -16.01
CA GLY A 276 7.52 1.90 -15.71
C GLY A 276 7.21 2.93 -16.81
N TYR A 277 6.26 3.79 -16.50
CA TYR A 277 5.98 5.12 -17.05
C TYR A 277 5.63 6.02 -15.87
N SER A 278 5.98 7.33 -15.94
CA SER A 278 5.63 8.26 -14.84
C SER A 278 4.11 8.44 -14.77
N CYS A 279 3.48 7.85 -13.77
CA CYS A 279 2.05 7.87 -13.53
C CYS A 279 1.79 7.81 -12.03
N TRP A 280 0.54 8.07 -11.62
CA TRP A 280 0.13 8.03 -10.22
C TRP A 280 -0.76 6.81 -10.01
N PRO A 281 -0.21 5.71 -9.49
CA PRO A 281 -1.01 4.53 -9.16
C PRO A 281 -1.83 4.76 -7.89
N VAL A 282 -3.06 4.31 -7.89
CA VAL A 282 -3.93 4.23 -6.71
C VAL A 282 -4.09 2.77 -6.36
N ILE A 283 -3.58 2.40 -5.20
CA ILE A 283 -3.56 1.01 -4.72
C ILE A 283 -4.44 0.91 -3.49
N VAL A 284 -5.26 -0.15 -3.44
CA VAL A 284 -6.09 -0.50 -2.29
C VAL A 284 -5.66 -1.85 -1.75
N THR A 285 -5.64 -2.00 -0.43
CA THR A 285 -5.31 -3.26 0.24
C THR A 285 -6.32 -3.55 1.35
N PRO A 286 -6.80 -4.81 1.50
CA PRO A 286 -7.71 -5.20 2.57
C PRO A 286 -6.95 -5.33 3.90
N TYR A 287 -7.48 -4.70 4.95
CA TYR A 287 -6.90 -4.75 6.30
C TYR A 287 -7.49 -5.83 7.20
N ASN A 288 -8.52 -6.54 6.74
CA ASN A 288 -9.10 -7.69 7.45
C ASN A 288 -8.36 -9.02 7.19
N LEU A 289 -7.22 -8.96 6.51
CA LEU A 289 -6.30 -10.08 6.34
C LEU A 289 -5.28 -10.11 7.50
N PRO A 290 -4.68 -11.26 7.80
CA PRO A 290 -3.53 -11.35 8.69
C PRO A 290 -2.44 -10.34 8.31
N PRO A 291 -1.75 -9.71 9.29
CA PRO A 291 -0.76 -8.65 9.03
C PRO A 291 0.31 -9.01 8.01
N GLU A 292 0.78 -10.26 8.01
CA GLU A 292 1.78 -10.80 7.09
C GLU A 292 1.28 -10.95 5.64
N MET A 293 -0.04 -10.93 5.44
CA MET A 293 -0.66 -10.95 4.12
C MET A 293 -1.01 -9.54 3.63
N CYS A 294 -1.34 -8.63 4.55
CA CYS A 294 -1.57 -7.23 4.21
C CYS A 294 -0.36 -6.64 3.51
N MET A 295 -0.57 -5.77 2.54
CA MET A 295 0.49 -5.09 1.77
C MET A 295 1.41 -6.02 0.96
N THR A 296 1.14 -7.32 0.90
CA THR A 296 1.85 -8.20 -0.03
C THR A 296 1.22 -8.14 -1.43
N LYS A 297 2.03 -8.37 -2.48
CA LYS A 297 1.61 -8.21 -3.87
C LYS A 297 0.27 -8.84 -4.24
N PRO A 298 -0.08 -10.07 -3.78
CA PRO A 298 -1.34 -10.70 -4.14
C PRO A 298 -2.58 -9.97 -3.64
N TYR A 299 -2.45 -9.23 -2.54
CA TYR A 299 -3.55 -8.55 -1.86
C TYR A 299 -3.54 -7.04 -2.04
N MET A 300 -2.66 -6.54 -2.89
CA MET A 300 -2.59 -5.14 -3.28
C MET A 300 -3.30 -4.95 -4.63
N PHE A 301 -4.40 -4.20 -4.64
CA PHE A 301 -5.19 -3.98 -5.84
C PHE A 301 -4.86 -2.63 -6.45
N LEU A 302 -4.25 -2.63 -7.63
CA LEU A 302 -4.16 -1.43 -8.43
C LEU A 302 -5.57 -1.11 -8.96
N THR A 303 -6.13 0.02 -8.53
CA THR A 303 -7.50 0.43 -8.89
C THR A 303 -7.53 1.52 -9.94
N CYS A 304 -6.54 2.40 -9.93
CA CYS A 304 -6.49 3.50 -10.87
C CYS A 304 -5.04 3.79 -11.27
N LEU A 305 -4.83 4.10 -12.54
CA LEU A 305 -3.57 4.60 -13.06
C LEU A 305 -3.79 5.98 -13.66
N ILE A 306 -3.47 7.00 -12.88
CA ILE A 306 -3.62 8.40 -13.29
C ILE A 306 -2.47 8.77 -14.21
N PRO A 307 -2.74 9.24 -15.45
CA PRO A 307 -1.70 9.53 -16.42
C PRO A 307 -0.89 10.78 -16.04
N GLY A 308 0.45 10.65 -16.10
CA GLY A 308 1.39 11.75 -15.98
C GLY A 308 1.45 12.65 -17.25
N PRO A 309 2.58 13.35 -17.46
CA PRO A 309 3.74 13.43 -16.56
C PRO A 309 3.56 14.37 -15.35
N SER A 310 2.55 15.22 -15.36
CA SER A 310 2.31 16.21 -14.29
C SER A 310 1.48 15.63 -13.16
N SER A 311 1.79 16.04 -11.91
CA SER A 311 0.99 15.72 -10.74
C SER A 311 -0.47 16.17 -10.91
N PRO A 312 -1.47 15.36 -10.54
CA PRO A 312 -2.87 15.74 -10.60
C PRO A 312 -3.25 16.86 -9.62
N LYS A 313 -2.42 17.13 -8.61
CA LYS A 313 -2.66 18.16 -7.58
C LYS A 313 -4.08 18.03 -6.98
N ALA A 314 -4.80 19.16 -6.81
CA ALA A 314 -6.17 19.17 -6.33
C ALA A 314 -7.16 18.41 -7.23
N GLY A 315 -6.85 18.29 -8.52
CA GLY A 315 -7.65 17.55 -9.50
C GLY A 315 -7.62 16.02 -9.36
N ILE A 316 -6.89 15.48 -8.38
CA ILE A 316 -6.89 14.03 -8.10
C ILE A 316 -8.30 13.51 -7.85
N ASP A 317 -9.19 14.31 -7.26
CA ASP A 317 -10.58 13.95 -7.00
C ASP A 317 -11.34 13.54 -8.27
N VAL A 318 -11.02 14.16 -9.40
CA VAL A 318 -11.63 13.82 -10.69
C VAL A 318 -11.32 12.37 -11.08
N TYR A 319 -10.08 11.95 -10.88
CA TYR A 319 -9.63 10.60 -11.22
C TYR A 319 -10.11 9.53 -10.22
N LEU A 320 -10.44 9.95 -8.99
CA LEU A 320 -10.92 9.04 -7.94
C LEU A 320 -12.44 8.81 -7.99
N GLN A 321 -13.20 9.54 -8.85
CA GLN A 321 -14.65 9.38 -8.96
C GLN A 321 -15.08 7.92 -9.13
N PRO A 322 -14.54 7.14 -10.09
CA PRO A 322 -14.97 5.75 -10.28
C PRO A 322 -14.70 4.86 -9.06
N LEU A 323 -13.59 5.09 -8.35
CA LEU A 323 -13.28 4.35 -7.13
C LEU A 323 -14.27 4.69 -6.00
N VAL A 324 -14.62 5.97 -5.86
CA VAL A 324 -15.60 6.42 -4.85
C VAL A 324 -16.99 5.84 -5.17
N ASP A 325 -17.35 5.73 -6.44
CA ASP A 325 -18.60 5.09 -6.85
C ASP A 325 -18.63 3.59 -6.51
N ASP A 326 -17.57 2.85 -6.80
CA ASP A 326 -17.44 1.45 -6.37
C ASP A 326 -17.51 1.31 -4.83
N LEU A 327 -16.88 2.22 -4.08
CA LEU A 327 -16.94 2.21 -2.61
C LEU A 327 -18.34 2.51 -2.07
N LYS A 328 -19.14 3.34 -2.75
CA LYS A 328 -20.57 3.56 -2.39
C LYS A 328 -21.39 2.30 -2.64
N ARG A 329 -21.14 1.58 -3.75
CA ARG A 329 -21.79 0.30 -4.03
C ARG A 329 -21.42 -0.75 -2.98
N LEU A 330 -20.16 -0.83 -2.62
CA LEU A 330 -19.67 -1.73 -1.56
C LEU A 330 -20.23 -1.39 -0.17
N TRP A 331 -20.57 -0.13 0.09
CA TRP A 331 -21.26 0.26 1.31
C TRP A 331 -22.68 -0.29 1.37
N ILE A 332 -23.41 -0.26 0.26
CA ILE A 332 -24.74 -0.86 0.12
C ILE A 332 -24.64 -2.37 0.17
N GLY A 333 -23.68 -2.94 -0.53
CA GLY A 333 -23.37 -4.35 -0.61
C GLY A 333 -23.53 -4.94 -2.02
N GLU A 334 -22.66 -5.87 -2.35
CA GLU A 334 -22.64 -6.59 -3.63
C GLU A 334 -22.77 -8.10 -3.39
N CYS A 335 -23.73 -8.72 -4.06
CA CYS A 335 -23.92 -10.17 -3.96
C CYS A 335 -22.68 -10.90 -4.49
N THR A 336 -22.05 -11.68 -3.64
CA THR A 336 -20.77 -12.35 -3.91
C THR A 336 -20.86 -13.81 -3.45
N TYR A 337 -20.32 -14.74 -4.24
CA TYR A 337 -20.25 -16.13 -3.87
C TYR A 337 -18.94 -16.45 -3.15
N ASP A 338 -19.05 -16.97 -1.93
CA ASP A 338 -17.91 -17.48 -1.16
C ASP A 338 -17.73 -18.97 -1.46
N ILE A 339 -16.63 -19.30 -2.16
CA ILE A 339 -16.35 -20.69 -2.56
C ILE A 339 -16.01 -21.57 -1.36
N SER A 340 -15.45 -21.02 -0.29
CA SER A 340 -15.07 -21.79 0.91
C SER A 340 -16.30 -22.25 1.69
N ARG A 341 -17.33 -21.41 1.71
CA ARG A 341 -18.61 -21.67 2.38
C ARG A 341 -19.70 -22.18 1.45
N LYS A 342 -19.45 -22.16 0.14
CA LYS A 342 -20.41 -22.51 -0.93
C LYS A 342 -21.76 -21.76 -0.80
N GLN A 343 -21.68 -20.48 -0.43
CA GLN A 343 -22.83 -19.63 -0.16
C GLN A 343 -22.69 -18.26 -0.83
N ASN A 344 -23.81 -17.69 -1.24
CA ASN A 344 -23.86 -16.30 -1.64
C ASN A 344 -23.98 -15.42 -0.38
N PHE A 345 -23.25 -14.32 -0.35
CA PHE A 345 -23.33 -13.34 0.73
C PHE A 345 -23.30 -11.93 0.18
N ASN A 346 -23.79 -10.99 0.98
CA ASN A 346 -23.76 -9.58 0.64
C ASN A 346 -22.41 -8.98 1.07
N MET A 347 -21.46 -8.92 0.12
CA MET A 347 -20.12 -8.36 0.39
C MET A 347 -20.19 -6.85 0.59
N ARG A 348 -19.77 -6.39 1.77
CA ARG A 348 -19.62 -4.98 2.11
C ARG A 348 -18.18 -4.66 2.40
N ALA A 349 -17.74 -3.47 1.98
CA ALA A 349 -16.42 -2.96 2.30
C ALA A 349 -16.45 -1.45 2.50
N VAL A 350 -15.52 -0.96 3.32
CA VAL A 350 -15.34 0.45 3.62
C VAL A 350 -13.87 0.84 3.44
N LEU A 351 -13.62 2.02 2.93
CA LEU A 351 -12.30 2.64 2.99
C LEU A 351 -12.10 3.19 4.40
N MET A 352 -11.20 2.59 5.18
CA MET A 352 -10.93 3.02 6.55
C MET A 352 -10.14 4.31 6.58
N TRP A 353 -9.04 4.38 5.83
CA TRP A 353 -8.15 5.54 5.70
C TRP A 353 -7.31 5.47 4.44
N THR A 354 -6.64 6.56 4.13
CA THR A 354 -5.57 6.61 3.13
C THR A 354 -4.20 6.73 3.82
N ILE A 355 -3.14 6.20 3.19
CA ILE A 355 -1.75 6.31 3.66
C ILE A 355 -0.96 7.04 2.58
N ASN A 356 -0.29 8.14 2.95
CA ASN A 356 0.29 9.06 1.99
C ASN A 356 1.53 9.75 2.53
N ASP A 357 2.42 10.18 1.63
CA ASP A 357 3.39 11.22 1.93
C ASP A 357 2.69 12.60 2.10
N PHE A 358 3.41 13.62 2.56
CA PHE A 358 2.84 14.96 2.79
C PHE A 358 2.23 15.60 1.53
N PRO A 359 2.85 15.54 0.34
CA PRO A 359 2.25 16.04 -0.90
C PRO A 359 0.94 15.34 -1.27
N ALA A 360 0.90 14.01 -1.24
CA ALA A 360 -0.31 13.26 -1.55
C ALA A 360 -1.38 13.45 -0.46
N TYR A 361 -0.99 13.54 0.81
CA TYR A 361 -1.89 13.90 1.89
C TYR A 361 -2.64 15.21 1.59
N ALA A 362 -1.92 16.25 1.17
CA ALA A 362 -2.54 17.53 0.80
C ALA A 362 -3.53 17.38 -0.37
N MET A 363 -3.16 16.60 -1.39
CA MET A 363 -4.01 16.35 -2.55
C MET A 363 -5.31 15.63 -2.19
N LEU A 364 -5.23 14.62 -1.31
CA LEU A 364 -6.37 13.77 -0.96
C LEU A 364 -7.25 14.38 0.15
N SER A 365 -6.65 14.96 1.18
CA SER A 365 -7.41 15.54 2.30
C SER A 365 -8.03 16.90 1.96
N GLY A 366 -7.42 17.65 1.05
CA GLY A 366 -7.75 19.05 0.79
C GLY A 366 -7.13 20.04 1.80
N TRP A 367 -6.29 19.57 2.74
CA TRP A 367 -5.54 20.42 3.65
C TRP A 367 -4.14 20.70 3.12
N GLY A 368 -3.79 21.97 2.94
CA GLY A 368 -2.44 22.37 2.51
C GLY A 368 -1.39 22.02 3.57
N THR A 369 -0.38 21.22 3.20
CA THR A 369 0.68 20.76 4.11
C THR A 369 1.89 21.68 4.14
N HIS A 370 1.82 22.85 3.53
CA HIS A 370 2.89 23.84 3.46
C HIS A 370 2.59 25.08 4.31
N GLY A 371 3.65 25.82 4.65
CA GLY A 371 3.56 27.06 5.39
C GLY A 371 3.31 26.89 6.90
N LYS A 372 2.90 27.98 7.55
CA LYS A 372 2.73 28.02 9.01
C LYS A 372 1.69 27.05 9.53
N MET A 373 0.62 26.80 8.77
CA MET A 373 -0.48 25.90 9.13
C MET A 373 -0.37 24.53 8.46
N GLY A 374 0.84 24.09 8.08
CA GLY A 374 1.05 22.83 7.38
C GLY A 374 0.67 21.58 8.17
N CYS A 375 0.58 21.65 9.50
CA CYS A 375 0.21 20.50 10.32
C CYS A 375 -1.32 20.26 10.29
N PRO A 376 -1.80 19.12 9.74
CA PRO A 376 -3.23 18.84 9.64
C PRO A 376 -3.90 18.56 11.01
N HIS A 377 -3.12 18.22 12.03
CA HIS A 377 -3.63 17.97 13.38
C HIS A 377 -3.69 19.24 14.24
N CYS A 378 -2.69 20.11 14.09
CA CYS A 378 -2.67 21.37 14.84
C CYS A 378 -3.49 22.46 14.17
N MET A 379 -3.64 22.41 12.85
CA MET A 379 -4.37 23.39 12.04
C MET A 379 -3.96 24.84 12.37
N ASP A 380 -4.91 25.70 12.69
CA ASP A 380 -4.73 27.10 13.11
C ASP A 380 -3.95 27.25 14.42
N LYS A 381 -3.92 26.22 15.25
CA LYS A 381 -3.17 26.18 16.52
C LYS A 381 -1.70 25.77 16.35
N THR A 382 -1.23 25.64 15.12
CA THR A 382 0.18 25.38 14.84
C THR A 382 1.02 26.59 15.24
N LYS A 383 2.10 26.34 16.03
CA LYS A 383 3.09 27.36 16.37
C LYS A 383 4.30 27.24 15.44
N ALA A 384 4.59 28.29 14.73
CA ALA A 384 5.74 28.37 13.85
C ALA A 384 6.38 29.76 13.93
N PHE A 385 7.66 29.86 13.61
CA PHE A 385 8.37 31.12 13.39
C PHE A 385 9.40 30.95 12.26
N THR A 386 9.84 32.03 11.71
CA THR A 386 10.85 32.05 10.64
C THR A 386 12.24 32.11 11.25
N LEU A 387 13.17 31.32 10.72
CA LEU A 387 14.58 31.39 11.07
C LEU A 387 15.23 32.58 10.38
N ASP A 388 15.94 33.40 11.15
CA ASP A 388 16.45 34.69 10.67
C ASP A 388 17.57 34.56 9.62
N LYS A 389 18.46 33.58 9.79
CA LYS A 389 19.65 33.40 8.95
C LYS A 389 19.53 32.22 7.98
N GLY A 390 18.81 31.18 8.34
CA GLY A 390 18.62 29.98 7.52
C GLY A 390 17.70 30.16 6.33
N GLY A 391 17.00 31.30 6.24
CA GLY A 391 16.02 31.58 5.18
C GLY A 391 14.83 30.63 5.15
N LYS A 392 14.69 29.77 6.15
CA LYS A 392 13.58 28.85 6.25
C LYS A 392 12.32 29.58 6.73
N SER A 393 11.28 29.59 5.91
CA SER A 393 10.05 30.36 6.15
C SER A 393 9.24 29.91 7.36
N SER A 394 9.46 28.69 7.86
CA SER A 394 8.83 28.23 9.09
C SER A 394 9.63 27.13 9.78
N TRP A 395 9.68 27.22 11.09
CA TRP A 395 10.28 26.23 11.97
C TRP A 395 9.34 25.94 13.12
N PHE A 396 9.01 24.67 13.28
CA PHE A 396 8.06 24.20 14.29
C PHE A 396 8.81 23.73 15.52
N ASN A 397 8.90 24.56 16.54
CA ASN A 397 9.60 24.25 17.80
C ASN A 397 8.67 23.77 18.92
N CYS A 398 7.39 23.68 18.65
CA CYS A 398 6.36 23.43 19.68
C CYS A 398 6.01 21.96 19.87
N HIS A 399 6.76 21.04 19.26
CA HIS A 399 6.55 19.60 19.44
C HIS A 399 6.62 19.15 20.91
N ARG A 400 7.42 19.84 21.74
CA ARG A 400 7.53 19.55 23.17
C ARG A 400 6.23 19.66 23.94
N ARG A 401 5.24 20.40 23.45
CA ARG A 401 3.91 20.49 24.08
C ARG A 401 3.12 19.16 24.07
N PHE A 402 3.49 18.21 23.21
CA PHE A 402 2.91 16.87 23.13
C PHE A 402 3.53 15.90 24.13
N LEU A 403 4.66 16.25 24.74
CA LEU A 403 5.28 15.47 25.83
C LEU A 403 4.47 15.61 27.14
N PRO A 404 4.57 14.67 28.08
CA PRO A 404 3.97 14.79 29.40
C PRO A 404 4.34 16.12 30.08
N LYS A 405 3.43 16.69 30.87
CA LYS A 405 3.63 18.03 31.49
C LYS A 405 4.92 18.17 32.29
N ASN A 406 5.34 17.10 32.97
CA ASN A 406 6.54 17.04 33.81
C ASN A 406 7.81 16.65 33.05
N HIS A 407 7.74 16.37 31.75
CA HIS A 407 8.87 15.88 30.97
C HIS A 407 10.04 16.88 30.97
N ILE A 408 11.26 16.37 31.16
CA ILE A 408 12.48 17.20 31.30
C ILE A 408 12.71 18.11 30.07
N LEU A 409 12.46 17.64 28.86
CA LEU A 409 12.65 18.42 27.63
C LEU A 409 11.71 19.62 27.54
N ARG A 410 10.56 19.63 28.24
CA ARG A 410 9.68 20.82 28.28
C ARG A 410 10.30 21.95 29.09
N LYS A 411 11.15 21.63 30.05
CA LYS A 411 11.87 22.56 30.93
C LYS A 411 13.23 22.99 30.37
N ASN A 412 13.75 22.27 29.36
CA ASN A 412 15.05 22.57 28.77
C ASN A 412 14.99 23.92 28.03
N MET A 413 15.85 24.84 28.45
CA MET A 413 15.96 26.21 27.89
C MET A 413 17.27 26.42 27.12
N ASN A 414 18.16 25.42 27.06
CA ASN A 414 19.49 25.53 26.46
C ASN A 414 19.51 24.96 25.03
N ASP A 415 19.07 23.74 24.85
CA ASP A 415 19.23 22.99 23.58
C ASP A 415 18.16 23.30 22.53
N PHE A 416 17.08 23.94 22.97
CA PHE A 416 15.99 24.38 22.11
C PHE A 416 15.92 25.91 22.14
N ARG A 417 14.75 26.49 21.98
CA ARG A 417 14.64 27.96 21.99
C ARG A 417 15.09 28.54 23.34
N LYS A 418 16.17 29.37 23.33
CA LYS A 418 16.76 29.97 24.54
C LYS A 418 15.73 30.64 25.45
N GLY A 419 15.82 30.39 26.74
CA GLY A 419 14.99 31.01 27.77
C GLY A 419 13.51 30.57 27.78
N ILE A 420 13.08 29.65 26.93
CA ILE A 420 11.66 29.27 26.81
C ILE A 420 11.40 27.90 27.42
N LYS A 421 10.53 27.89 28.46
CA LYS A 421 9.87 26.69 28.95
C LYS A 421 8.58 26.47 28.15
N VAL A 422 8.26 25.21 27.83
CA VAL A 422 7.02 24.87 27.12
C VAL A 422 5.96 24.46 28.14
N THR A 423 5.08 25.39 28.46
CA THR A 423 3.93 25.18 29.38
C THR A 423 2.64 24.83 28.64
N ASP A 424 2.55 25.19 27.38
CA ASP A 424 1.36 24.97 26.55
C ASP A 424 0.95 23.49 26.50
N LEU A 425 -0.36 23.27 26.45
CA LEU A 425 -0.92 21.95 26.19
C LEU A 425 -0.99 21.70 24.67
N PRO A 426 -0.99 20.43 24.22
CA PRO A 426 -1.33 20.11 22.85
C PRO A 426 -2.73 20.59 22.53
N PRO A 427 -3.03 20.94 21.27
CA PRO A 427 -4.39 21.25 20.86
C PRO A 427 -5.31 20.04 21.13
N PRO A 428 -6.57 20.29 21.50
CA PRO A 428 -7.53 19.20 21.67
C PRO A 428 -7.71 18.45 20.34
N ARG A 429 -7.95 17.16 20.43
CA ARG A 429 -8.31 16.38 19.24
C ARG A 429 -9.71 16.80 18.81
N LEU A 430 -9.85 17.12 17.52
CA LEU A 430 -11.16 17.43 16.95
C LEU A 430 -11.99 16.15 16.81
N SER A 431 -13.25 16.24 17.14
CA SER A 431 -14.23 15.20 16.84
C SER A 431 -14.53 15.14 15.33
N SER A 432 -15.10 14.03 14.89
CA SER A 432 -15.52 13.87 13.49
C SER A 432 -16.54 14.93 13.07
N VAL A 433 -17.44 15.30 13.97
CA VAL A 433 -18.48 16.33 13.73
C VAL A 433 -17.85 17.72 13.57
N GLU A 434 -16.88 18.08 14.41
CA GLU A 434 -16.18 19.37 14.28
C GLU A 434 -15.45 19.47 12.93
N VAL A 435 -14.74 18.42 12.52
CA VAL A 435 -14.07 18.41 11.21
C VAL A 435 -15.09 18.48 10.07
N TRP A 436 -16.21 17.74 10.16
CA TRP A 436 -17.28 17.81 9.16
C TRP A 436 -17.81 19.23 9.02
N ASN A 437 -18.08 19.92 10.13
CA ASN A 437 -18.57 21.30 10.12
C ASN A 437 -17.57 22.28 9.48
N MET A 438 -16.29 21.99 9.51
CA MET A 438 -15.26 22.80 8.84
C MET A 438 -15.21 22.59 7.32
N VAL A 439 -15.59 21.41 6.84
CA VAL A 439 -15.36 21.02 5.43
C VAL A 439 -16.65 20.92 4.61
N ARG A 440 -17.82 20.75 5.21
CA ARG A 440 -19.08 20.47 4.50
C ARG A 440 -19.44 21.51 3.43
N ASP A 441 -19.14 22.78 3.71
CA ASP A 441 -19.49 23.92 2.85
C ASP A 441 -18.33 24.33 1.91
N LEU A 442 -17.21 23.61 1.93
CA LEU A 442 -16.08 23.88 1.04
C LEU A 442 -16.40 23.44 -0.40
N PRO A 443 -15.88 24.16 -1.41
CA PRO A 443 -16.07 23.80 -2.80
C PRO A 443 -15.41 22.47 -3.13
N LYS A 444 -16.07 21.67 -3.95
CA LYS A 444 -15.49 20.46 -4.56
C LYS A 444 -14.75 20.83 -5.84
N PHE A 445 -13.64 20.16 -6.09
CA PHE A 445 -12.94 20.31 -7.37
C PHE A 445 -13.79 19.76 -8.53
N THR A 446 -14.50 18.67 -8.31
CA THR A 446 -15.36 18.00 -9.31
C THR A 446 -16.50 18.89 -9.81
N ASP A 447 -17.01 19.80 -8.98
CA ASP A 447 -18.11 20.69 -9.35
C ASP A 447 -17.62 21.88 -10.20
N ASN A 448 -16.37 22.27 -10.08
CA ASN A 448 -15.81 23.47 -10.68
C ASN A 448 -14.76 23.20 -11.77
N GLY A 449 -14.18 21.99 -11.81
CA GLY A 449 -13.10 21.62 -12.75
C GLY A 449 -11.79 22.38 -12.56
N LYS A 450 -11.68 23.21 -11.54
CA LYS A 450 -10.50 23.99 -11.18
C LYS A 450 -10.45 24.26 -9.68
N ALA A 451 -9.26 24.56 -9.16
CA ALA A 451 -9.11 25.02 -7.80
C ALA A 451 -9.70 26.43 -7.63
N ILE A 452 -10.50 26.61 -6.58
CA ILE A 452 -11.06 27.90 -6.18
C ILE A 452 -10.33 28.38 -4.93
N ARG A 453 -9.97 29.68 -4.92
CA ARG A 453 -9.39 30.25 -3.70
C ARG A 453 -10.46 30.37 -2.63
N ILE A 454 -10.25 29.69 -1.50
CA ILE A 454 -11.16 29.73 -0.37
C ILE A 454 -10.82 30.94 0.52
N PRO A 455 -11.79 31.79 0.89
CA PRO A 455 -11.55 32.93 1.77
C PRO A 455 -10.92 32.49 3.10
N GLY A 456 -9.82 33.14 3.51
CA GLY A 456 -9.08 32.80 4.73
C GLY A 456 -8.01 31.71 4.57
N TYR A 457 -7.81 31.17 3.36
CA TYR A 457 -6.72 30.23 3.10
C TYR A 457 -5.34 30.89 3.38
N GLY A 458 -4.50 30.18 4.11
CA GLY A 458 -3.17 30.61 4.49
C GLY A 458 -3.12 31.54 5.71
N ASP A 459 -4.26 32.02 6.19
CA ASP A 459 -4.40 32.93 7.34
C ASP A 459 -5.24 32.31 8.46
N LYS A 460 -6.48 31.92 8.17
CA LYS A 460 -7.43 31.32 9.12
C LYS A 460 -7.46 29.80 9.06
N HIS A 461 -7.20 29.23 7.90
CA HIS A 461 -7.19 27.79 7.66
C HIS A 461 -6.32 27.46 6.44
N ASN A 462 -6.04 26.14 6.24
CA ASN A 462 -5.29 25.66 5.09
C ASN A 462 -6.11 24.76 4.15
N TRP A 463 -7.44 24.84 4.20
CA TRP A 463 -8.34 24.09 3.31
C TRP A 463 -8.26 24.66 1.88
N THR A 464 -8.08 23.76 0.91
CA THR A 464 -8.02 24.07 -0.53
C THR A 464 -9.24 23.57 -1.30
N LYS A 465 -9.97 22.59 -0.72
CA LYS A 465 -11.15 21.97 -1.31
C LYS A 465 -11.85 21.07 -0.27
N ARG A 466 -13.08 20.66 -0.56
CA ARG A 466 -13.68 19.48 0.05
C ARG A 466 -13.24 18.25 -0.75
N SER A 467 -12.57 17.31 -0.11
CA SER A 467 -12.13 16.06 -0.73
C SER A 467 -13.32 15.21 -1.20
N ILE A 468 -13.17 14.48 -2.30
CA ILE A 468 -14.21 13.59 -2.83
C ILE A 468 -14.59 12.47 -1.84
N PHE A 469 -13.69 12.05 -0.95
CA PHE A 469 -13.99 11.04 0.05
C PHE A 469 -15.11 11.44 1.03
N TRP A 470 -15.39 12.73 1.18
CA TRP A 470 -16.56 13.19 1.97
C TRP A 470 -17.89 12.85 1.32
N ASP A 471 -17.91 12.34 0.11
CA ASP A 471 -19.10 11.81 -0.55
C ASP A 471 -19.40 10.35 -0.17
N LEU A 472 -18.48 9.67 0.55
CA LEU A 472 -18.71 8.36 1.15
C LEU A 472 -19.60 8.51 2.41
N PRO A 473 -20.70 7.73 2.53
CA PRO A 473 -21.68 7.91 3.60
C PRO A 473 -21.11 7.83 5.02
N TYR A 474 -20.07 7.01 5.21
CA TYR A 474 -19.43 6.72 6.49
C TYR A 474 -18.18 7.56 6.79
N TRP A 475 -17.65 8.33 5.82
CA TRP A 475 -16.37 9.03 5.97
C TRP A 475 -16.37 10.08 7.07
N LYS A 476 -17.53 10.72 7.30
CA LYS A 476 -17.72 11.69 8.38
C LYS A 476 -17.56 11.10 9.78
N ASP A 477 -17.81 9.78 9.93
CA ASP A 477 -17.77 9.09 11.22
C ASP A 477 -16.39 8.55 11.56
N ASN A 478 -15.48 8.47 10.58
CA ASN A 478 -14.10 8.03 10.79
C ASN A 478 -13.31 9.08 11.60
N LEU A 479 -12.63 8.64 12.67
CA LEU A 479 -11.70 9.49 13.43
C LEU A 479 -10.37 9.69 12.69
N LEU A 480 -9.86 8.63 12.08
CA LEU A 480 -8.65 8.64 11.25
C LEU A 480 -9.09 8.50 9.80
N ARG A 481 -8.80 9.50 8.97
CA ARG A 481 -9.19 9.53 7.55
C ARG A 481 -7.98 9.45 6.63
N HIS A 482 -6.92 10.14 7.01
CA HIS A 482 -5.69 10.23 6.24
C HIS A 482 -4.51 10.02 7.19
N ASN A 483 -3.67 9.04 6.90
CA ASN A 483 -2.46 8.74 7.63
C ASN A 483 -1.24 9.13 6.81
N LEU A 484 -0.16 9.43 7.51
CA LEU A 484 1.14 9.65 6.87
C LEU A 484 1.84 8.31 6.65
N ASP A 485 2.56 8.19 5.55
CA ASP A 485 3.42 7.05 5.27
C ASP A 485 4.63 7.07 6.21
N VAL A 486 4.63 6.12 7.14
CA VAL A 486 5.68 5.99 8.17
C VAL A 486 7.02 5.67 7.52
N MET A 487 7.06 4.80 6.49
CA MET A 487 8.31 4.45 5.81
C MET A 487 8.94 5.66 5.13
N HIS A 488 8.12 6.52 4.52
CA HIS A 488 8.60 7.76 3.92
C HIS A 488 9.12 8.75 4.96
N ILE A 489 8.47 8.84 6.13
CA ILE A 489 8.93 9.66 7.26
C ILE A 489 10.26 9.15 7.79
N GLU A 490 10.37 7.87 8.04
CA GLU A 490 11.59 7.22 8.55
C GLU A 490 12.75 7.39 7.56
N LYS A 491 12.50 7.18 6.27
CA LYS A 491 13.50 7.44 5.22
C LYS A 491 13.97 8.89 5.25
N ASN A 492 13.07 9.86 5.30
CA ASN A 492 13.44 11.28 5.33
C ASN A 492 14.19 11.64 6.62
N PHE A 493 13.81 11.06 7.74
CA PHE A 493 14.53 11.24 9.01
C PHE A 493 15.94 10.64 8.91
N PHE A 494 16.05 9.40 8.46
CA PHE A 494 17.34 8.74 8.26
C PHE A 494 18.25 9.52 7.32
N ASP A 495 17.74 9.94 6.15
CA ASP A 495 18.51 10.72 5.18
C ASP A 495 19.05 12.03 5.80
N ASN A 496 18.23 12.71 6.61
CA ASN A 496 18.66 13.94 7.28
C ASN A 496 19.73 13.68 8.35
N VAL A 497 19.56 12.65 9.17
CA VAL A 497 20.54 12.29 10.22
C VAL A 497 21.83 11.79 9.57
N PHE A 498 21.74 10.86 8.65
CA PHE A 498 22.87 10.26 7.96
C PHE A 498 23.72 11.32 7.23
N ASN A 499 23.07 12.14 6.38
CA ASN A 499 23.79 13.19 5.66
C ASN A 499 24.42 14.24 6.60
N THR A 500 23.86 14.43 7.81
CA THR A 500 24.41 15.38 8.78
C THR A 500 25.57 14.78 9.56
N VAL A 501 25.49 13.52 9.96
CA VAL A 501 26.57 12.78 10.64
C VAL A 501 27.76 12.57 9.69
N MET A 502 27.49 12.22 8.45
CA MET A 502 28.49 12.03 7.39
C MET A 502 29.03 13.35 6.83
N ASP A 503 28.49 14.49 7.26
CA ASP A 503 28.80 15.84 6.77
C ASP A 503 28.78 15.95 5.22
N VAL A 504 27.80 15.33 4.57
CA VAL A 504 27.69 15.28 3.11
C VAL A 504 27.44 16.68 2.56
N GLN A 505 28.38 17.19 1.78
CA GLN A 505 28.32 18.55 1.22
C GLN A 505 27.02 18.76 0.42
N GLY A 506 26.33 19.85 0.68
CA GLY A 506 25.05 20.22 0.05
C GLY A 506 23.81 19.45 0.56
N LYS A 507 23.99 18.36 1.34
CA LYS A 507 22.88 17.58 1.93
C LYS A 507 22.82 17.70 3.44
N THR A 508 23.95 17.95 4.12
CA THR A 508 24.00 18.14 5.57
C THR A 508 23.08 19.28 6.01
N LYS A 509 22.40 19.11 7.15
CA LYS A 509 21.61 20.16 7.80
C LYS A 509 22.47 21.09 8.63
N ASP A 510 23.71 20.71 8.90
CA ASP A 510 24.69 21.48 9.65
C ASP A 510 25.50 22.39 8.70
N ASN A 511 24.87 23.44 8.22
CA ASN A 511 25.50 24.46 7.38
C ASN A 511 25.75 25.76 8.15
N GLU A 512 26.46 26.70 7.53
CA GLU A 512 26.82 28.00 8.15
C GLU A 512 25.59 28.77 8.63
N ASN A 513 24.54 28.87 7.83
CA ASN A 513 23.31 29.56 8.22
C ASN A 513 22.60 28.90 9.39
N ALA A 514 22.57 27.56 9.42
CA ALA A 514 22.01 26.81 10.56
C ALA A 514 22.79 27.10 11.85
N ARG A 515 24.14 27.25 11.76
CA ARG A 515 24.98 27.61 12.92
C ARG A 515 24.73 29.05 13.39
N LYS A 516 24.51 29.99 12.49
CA LYS A 516 24.11 31.37 12.84
C LYS A 516 22.75 31.40 13.56
N ASP A 517 21.79 30.59 13.11
CA ASP A 517 20.50 30.46 13.79
C ASP A 517 20.63 29.75 15.14
N MET A 518 21.52 28.74 15.27
CA MET A 518 21.76 28.07 16.55
C MET A 518 22.30 29.04 17.61
N GLU A 519 23.19 29.97 17.25
CA GLU A 519 23.66 31.01 18.15
C GLU A 519 22.53 31.87 18.70
N LEU A 520 21.51 32.16 17.89
CA LEU A 520 20.33 32.93 18.31
C LEU A 520 19.35 32.12 19.16
N TYR A 521 19.13 30.86 18.82
CA TYR A 521 18.03 30.07 19.39
C TYR A 521 18.45 28.97 20.35
N CYS A 522 19.72 28.57 20.37
CA CYS A 522 20.23 27.48 21.23
C CYS A 522 21.45 27.96 22.03
N ASN A 523 21.70 27.32 23.16
CA ASN A 523 22.89 27.59 23.96
C ASN A 523 23.94 26.48 23.77
N ARG A 524 24.44 26.35 22.54
CA ARG A 524 25.40 25.34 22.09
C ARG A 524 26.69 26.01 21.64
N LYS A 525 27.51 26.48 22.62
CA LYS A 525 28.78 27.16 22.38
C LYS A 525 29.79 26.35 21.59
N ASP A 526 29.75 25.04 21.70
CA ASP A 526 30.58 24.09 20.94
C ASP A 526 30.35 24.17 19.43
N LEU A 527 29.20 24.65 19.03
CA LEU A 527 28.76 24.73 17.62
C LEU A 527 28.77 26.15 17.06
N GLU A 528 29.10 27.18 17.86
CA GLU A 528 29.15 28.57 17.41
C GLU A 528 30.27 28.77 16.38
N LEU A 529 30.00 29.63 15.38
CA LEU A 529 30.98 29.95 14.36
C LEU A 529 32.11 30.78 14.97
N LYS A 530 33.34 30.53 14.54
CA LYS A 530 34.53 31.28 14.96
C LYS A 530 34.99 32.20 13.83
N THR A 531 35.21 33.50 14.11
CA THR A 531 35.80 34.40 13.16
C THR A 531 37.32 34.26 13.19
N LEU A 532 37.92 33.94 12.06
CA LEU A 532 39.37 33.89 11.89
C LEU A 532 39.96 35.29 11.76
N PRO A 533 41.27 35.50 11.99
CA PRO A 533 41.95 36.81 11.85
C PRO A 533 41.78 37.43 10.45
N ASN A 534 41.55 36.64 9.42
CA ASN A 534 41.31 37.09 8.04
C ASN A 534 39.83 37.43 7.75
N GLY A 535 38.98 37.50 8.79
CA GLY A 535 37.56 37.81 8.66
C GLY A 535 36.68 36.64 8.15
N LYS A 536 37.24 35.48 7.77
CA LYS A 536 36.47 34.31 7.35
C LYS A 536 35.87 33.59 8.55
N LEU A 537 34.66 33.07 8.37
CA LEU A 537 34.00 32.24 9.37
C LEU A 537 34.50 30.81 9.29
N LEU A 538 34.90 30.28 10.42
CA LEU A 538 35.23 28.87 10.60
C LEU A 538 34.06 28.16 11.27
N LYS A 539 33.55 27.10 10.64
CA LYS A 539 32.56 26.15 11.22
C LYS A 539 33.34 25.09 12.04
N PRO A 540 33.31 25.11 13.38
CA PRO A 540 33.93 24.07 14.18
C PRO A 540 33.36 22.70 13.84
N LYS A 541 34.20 21.65 13.87
CA LYS A 541 33.70 20.27 13.69
C LYS A 541 32.74 19.95 14.84
N ALA A 542 31.56 19.45 14.51
CA ALA A 542 30.60 18.96 15.49
C ALA A 542 31.03 17.61 16.05
N THR A 543 30.70 17.36 17.33
CA THR A 543 30.97 16.07 17.99
C THR A 543 30.23 14.90 17.35
N TYR A 544 29.11 15.17 16.68
CA TYR A 544 28.31 14.15 15.97
C TYR A 544 28.75 13.93 14.52
N SER A 545 29.62 14.76 13.95
CA SER A 545 30.07 14.60 12.56
C SER A 545 31.32 13.71 12.49
N LEU A 546 31.28 12.71 11.62
CA LEU A 546 32.40 11.83 11.37
C LEU A 546 33.51 12.53 10.59
N THR A 547 34.75 12.11 10.82
CA THR A 547 35.86 12.43 9.92
C THR A 547 35.74 11.63 8.63
N PRO A 548 36.40 12.04 7.52
CA PRO A 548 36.41 11.24 6.29
C PRO A 548 36.91 9.80 6.50
N GLN A 549 37.82 9.59 7.45
CA GLN A 549 38.34 8.27 7.80
C GLN A 549 37.30 7.43 8.55
N GLU A 550 36.64 7.99 9.56
CA GLU A 550 35.54 7.34 10.30
C GLU A 550 34.35 7.04 9.39
N ALA A 551 33.99 7.98 8.51
CA ALA A 551 32.94 7.77 7.53
C ALA A 551 33.26 6.62 6.57
N LYS A 552 34.50 6.49 6.13
CA LYS A 552 34.97 5.40 5.27
C LYS A 552 34.98 4.03 5.96
N LEU A 553 35.12 4.00 7.29
CA LEU A 553 35.03 2.76 8.07
C LEU A 553 33.58 2.34 8.34
N MET A 554 32.63 3.27 8.29
CA MET A 554 31.22 3.03 8.52
C MET A 554 30.50 2.52 7.26
N CYS A 555 30.96 2.89 6.06
CA CYS A 555 30.45 2.45 4.75
C CYS A 555 31.23 1.25 4.21
#